data_9936b30addca8d892f1bbc2a2daa7bc8
#
_entry.id   9936b30addca8d892f1bbc2a2daa7bc8
#
_cell.length_a   1.000
_cell.length_b   1.000
_cell.length_c   1.000
_cell.angle_alpha   90.00
_cell.angle_beta   90.00
_cell.angle_gamma   90.00
#
_symmetry.space_group_name_H-M   'P 1'
#
loop_
_entity.id
_entity.type
_entity.pdbx_description
1 polymer ?
#
loop_
_entity_poly.entity_id
_entity_poly.type
_entity_poly.pdbx_seq_one_letter_code
_entity_poly.pdbx_strand_id
1 'polypeptide(L)'
;MISVPEYVPGDFTDLDGNGAIVSTVIGIPNYDLKAHEVKVNPVKLKLLQQGSIVYGRVVSSTDKVAVVRIVAVLDKGKINRINATGFIYIVHAGDNRLNTVYDAVGIGDFIKARVISRGPPYHLSIRGLGLGVVEARCPHCRAILRFKGTRAYCPNCGVSVRKKVALE
;
A
#
# COMPACT_ATOMS: atom_id res chain seq x y z
N MET A 1 -18.42 9.33 41.03
CA MET A 1 -19.25 8.31 40.38
C MET A 1 -20.33 9.08 39.60
N ILE A 2 -20.06 9.41 38.34
CA ILE A 2 -21.06 10.08 37.49
C ILE A 2 -21.85 8.95 36.85
N SER A 3 -23.03 8.69 37.38
CA SER A 3 -24.04 7.92 36.73
C SER A 3 -24.35 8.60 35.39
N VAL A 4 -24.07 7.95 34.29
CA VAL A 4 -24.52 8.36 32.96
C VAL A 4 -25.69 7.47 32.59
N PRO A 5 -26.91 7.83 32.98
CA PRO A 5 -28.02 6.94 32.78
C PRO A 5 -28.96 7.45 31.72
N GLU A 6 -28.55 7.85 30.56
CA GLU A 6 -29.59 8.36 29.65
C GLU A 6 -29.27 8.25 28.15
N TYR A 7 -28.14 7.66 27.79
CA TYR A 7 -27.86 7.40 26.40
C TYR A 7 -28.10 5.94 26.03
N VAL A 8 -28.75 5.72 24.92
CA VAL A 8 -28.92 4.39 24.34
C VAL A 8 -27.95 4.21 23.16
N PRO A 9 -27.49 2.97 22.91
CA PRO A 9 -26.67 2.69 21.75
C PRO A 9 -27.47 2.90 20.46
N GLY A 10 -26.90 3.63 19.51
CA GLY A 10 -27.42 3.85 18.19
C GLY A 10 -26.57 3.16 17.12
N ASP A 11 -26.53 3.73 15.91
CA ASP A 11 -25.80 3.15 14.80
C ASP A 11 -24.30 2.96 15.12
N PHE A 12 -23.78 1.74 14.86
CA PHE A 12 -22.39 1.34 15.09
C PHE A 12 -21.91 1.45 16.54
N THR A 13 -22.83 1.33 17.51
CA THR A 13 -22.51 1.20 18.92
C THR A 13 -23.28 0.01 19.53
N ASP A 14 -22.77 -0.51 20.64
CA ASP A 14 -23.36 -1.63 21.36
C ASP A 14 -23.11 -1.46 22.87
N LEU A 15 -23.76 -2.24 23.72
CA LEU A 15 -23.51 -2.28 25.15
C LEU A 15 -22.48 -3.39 25.46
N ASP A 16 -21.47 -3.08 26.24
CA ASP A 16 -20.59 -4.10 26.79
C ASP A 16 -21.25 -4.83 27.97
N GLY A 17 -20.59 -5.89 28.45
CA GLY A 17 -21.09 -6.67 29.60
C GLY A 17 -21.24 -5.88 30.92
N ASN A 18 -20.74 -4.66 30.99
CA ASN A 18 -20.82 -3.74 32.14
C ASN A 18 -21.86 -2.62 31.93
N GLY A 19 -22.56 -2.62 30.78
CA GLY A 19 -23.54 -1.60 30.42
C GLY A 19 -22.93 -0.30 29.89
N ALA A 20 -21.65 -0.29 29.50
CA ALA A 20 -21.04 0.85 28.82
C ALA A 20 -21.29 0.79 27.32
N ILE A 21 -21.55 1.96 26.70
CA ILE A 21 -21.71 2.06 25.24
C ILE A 21 -20.33 2.01 24.60
N VAL A 22 -20.10 0.99 23.78
CA VAL A 22 -18.85 0.78 23.04
C VAL A 22 -19.07 0.89 21.54
N SER A 23 -18.07 1.41 20.84
CA SER A 23 -18.11 1.48 19.37
C SER A 23 -17.78 0.12 18.76
N THR A 24 -18.54 -0.31 17.75
CA THR A 24 -18.28 -1.52 16.96
C THR A 24 -17.41 -1.23 15.72
N VAL A 25 -17.11 0.05 15.43
CA VAL A 25 -16.31 0.49 14.30
C VAL A 25 -15.38 1.62 14.70
N ILE A 26 -14.31 1.84 13.92
CA ILE A 26 -13.47 3.02 14.06
C ILE A 26 -14.19 4.22 13.45
N GLY A 27 -14.46 5.25 14.24
CA GLY A 27 -15.22 6.41 13.80
C GLY A 27 -15.16 7.57 14.76
N ILE A 28 -15.92 8.61 14.42
CA ILE A 28 -16.07 9.80 15.26
C ILE A 28 -17.41 9.68 15.99
N PRO A 29 -17.42 9.70 17.34
CA PRO A 29 -18.68 9.64 18.09
C PRO A 29 -19.51 10.89 17.86
N ASN A 30 -20.79 10.71 17.73
CA ASN A 30 -21.80 11.76 17.64
C ASN A 30 -22.86 11.54 18.73
N TYR A 31 -23.09 12.55 19.53
CA TYR A 31 -24.03 12.53 20.64
C TYR A 31 -25.29 13.30 20.25
N ASP A 32 -26.42 12.60 20.13
CA ASP A 32 -27.72 13.25 19.95
C ASP A 32 -28.34 13.55 21.32
N LEU A 33 -28.21 14.82 21.72
CA LEU A 33 -28.71 15.28 23.03
C LEU A 33 -30.25 15.30 23.12
N LYS A 34 -30.96 15.30 21.98
CA LYS A 34 -32.41 15.28 21.97
C LYS A 34 -32.99 13.87 22.00
N ALA A 35 -32.35 12.96 21.29
CA ALA A 35 -32.72 11.55 21.26
C ALA A 35 -32.09 10.73 22.38
N HIS A 36 -31.15 11.32 23.15
CA HIS A 36 -30.32 10.60 24.14
C HIS A 36 -29.65 9.37 23.55
N GLU A 37 -29.10 9.50 22.33
CA GLU A 37 -28.51 8.41 21.56
C GLU A 37 -27.05 8.71 21.21
N VAL A 38 -26.19 7.71 21.33
CA VAL A 38 -24.80 7.80 20.89
C VAL A 38 -24.63 6.98 19.61
N LYS A 39 -24.21 7.64 18.55
CA LYS A 39 -23.89 7.03 17.24
C LYS A 39 -22.41 7.22 16.92
N VAL A 40 -21.83 6.34 16.12
CA VAL A 40 -20.49 6.51 15.60
C VAL A 40 -20.55 6.69 14.09
N ASN A 41 -20.04 7.83 13.61
CA ASN A 41 -19.83 8.04 12.18
C ASN A 41 -18.57 7.30 11.75
N PRO A 42 -18.68 6.17 10.98
CA PRO A 42 -17.53 5.39 10.62
C PRO A 42 -16.58 6.18 9.73
N VAL A 43 -15.30 6.16 10.06
CA VAL A 43 -14.26 6.67 9.17
C VAL A 43 -14.16 5.71 8.01
N LYS A 44 -14.48 6.17 6.80
CA LYS A 44 -14.26 5.42 5.56
C LYS A 44 -12.76 5.25 5.35
N LEU A 45 -12.21 4.15 5.85
CA LEU A 45 -10.85 3.75 5.50
C LEU A 45 -10.81 3.58 3.98
N LYS A 46 -9.97 4.37 3.31
CA LYS A 46 -9.72 4.18 1.88
C LYS A 46 -8.89 2.91 1.70
N LEU A 47 -9.56 1.77 1.70
CA LEU A 47 -8.94 0.50 1.37
C LEU A 47 -8.57 0.50 -0.11
N LEU A 48 -7.37 -0.02 -0.41
CA LEU A 48 -6.96 -0.25 -1.79
C LEU A 48 -7.85 -1.34 -2.39
N GLN A 49 -8.42 -1.04 -3.55
CA GLN A 49 -9.24 -2.00 -4.28
C GLN A 49 -8.37 -2.83 -5.22
N GLN A 50 -8.81 -4.04 -5.51
CA GLN A 50 -8.20 -4.86 -6.55
C GLN A 50 -8.24 -4.11 -7.89
N GLY A 51 -7.12 -4.11 -8.62
CA GLY A 51 -6.96 -3.36 -9.86
C GLY A 51 -6.41 -1.94 -9.70
N SER A 52 -6.41 -1.37 -8.49
CA SER A 52 -5.85 -0.04 -8.23
C SER A 52 -4.36 0.02 -8.58
N ILE A 53 -3.95 1.11 -9.19
CA ILE A 53 -2.53 1.39 -9.46
C ILE A 53 -1.96 2.14 -8.25
N VAL A 54 -0.85 1.65 -7.75
CA VAL A 54 -0.18 2.18 -6.56
C VAL A 54 1.26 2.51 -6.85
N TYR A 55 1.78 3.47 -6.11
CA TYR A 55 3.19 3.83 -6.08
C TYR A 55 3.76 3.52 -4.71
N GLY A 56 4.95 2.95 -4.68
CA GLY A 56 5.58 2.58 -3.42
C GLY A 56 7.08 2.40 -3.54
N ARG A 57 7.72 2.29 -2.38
CA ARG A 57 9.16 2.04 -2.26
C ARG A 57 9.40 0.64 -1.73
N VAL A 58 10.30 -0.08 -2.35
CA VAL A 58 10.76 -1.40 -1.87
C VAL A 58 11.59 -1.18 -0.61
N VAL A 59 11.13 -1.73 0.51
CA VAL A 59 11.78 -1.59 1.83
C VAL A 59 12.60 -2.81 2.22
N SER A 60 12.19 -3.98 1.73
CA SER A 60 12.90 -5.23 1.96
C SER A 60 12.67 -6.17 0.78
N SER A 61 13.59 -7.09 0.55
CA SER A 61 13.47 -8.09 -0.51
C SER A 61 14.18 -9.37 -0.09
N THR A 62 13.59 -10.50 -0.47
CA THR A 62 14.17 -11.83 -0.46
C THR A 62 14.19 -12.39 -1.87
N ASP A 63 14.70 -13.61 -2.09
CA ASP A 63 14.70 -14.23 -3.42
C ASP A 63 13.31 -14.38 -4.04
N LYS A 64 12.27 -14.55 -3.20
CA LYS A 64 10.91 -14.88 -3.65
C LYS A 64 9.89 -13.75 -3.47
N VAL A 65 10.18 -12.80 -2.56
CA VAL A 65 9.20 -11.77 -2.17
C VAL A 65 9.91 -10.44 -1.93
N ALA A 66 9.33 -9.35 -2.46
CA ALA A 66 9.69 -7.99 -2.07
C ALA A 66 8.57 -7.35 -1.25
N VAL A 67 8.95 -6.64 -0.20
CA VAL A 67 8.06 -5.86 0.65
C VAL A 67 8.08 -4.41 0.20
N VAL A 68 6.92 -3.85 -0.04
CA VAL A 68 6.74 -2.51 -0.58
C VAL A 68 5.93 -1.66 0.39
N ARG A 69 6.46 -0.51 0.75
CA ARG A 69 5.68 0.54 1.42
C ARG A 69 4.95 1.35 0.35
N ILE A 70 3.64 1.19 0.30
CA ILE A 70 2.76 1.93 -0.61
C ILE A 70 2.58 3.33 -0.02
N VAL A 71 2.86 4.35 -0.84
CA VAL A 71 2.78 5.76 -0.42
C VAL A 71 1.69 6.54 -1.14
N ALA A 72 1.26 6.04 -2.30
CA ALA A 72 0.21 6.67 -3.07
C ALA A 72 -0.60 5.67 -3.91
N VAL A 73 -1.85 6.02 -4.18
CA VAL A 73 -2.74 5.32 -5.11
C VAL A 73 -3.22 6.28 -6.19
N LEU A 74 -3.24 5.80 -7.42
CA LEU A 74 -3.83 6.52 -8.55
C LEU A 74 -5.31 6.17 -8.62
N ASP A 75 -6.17 7.13 -8.33
CA ASP A 75 -7.63 6.99 -8.40
C ASP A 75 -8.19 8.04 -9.35
N LYS A 76 -8.86 7.60 -10.42
CA LYS A 76 -9.49 8.47 -11.43
C LYS A 76 -8.59 9.62 -11.90
N GLY A 77 -7.32 9.34 -12.16
CA GLY A 77 -6.33 10.34 -12.60
C GLY A 77 -5.77 11.23 -11.47
N LYS A 78 -6.21 11.06 -10.21
CA LYS A 78 -5.69 11.79 -9.06
C LYS A 78 -4.80 10.88 -8.21
N ILE A 79 -3.69 11.44 -7.75
CA ILE A 79 -2.77 10.75 -6.85
C ILE A 79 -3.17 11.09 -5.41
N ASN A 80 -3.63 10.08 -4.68
CA ASN A 80 -3.98 10.19 -3.26
C ASN A 80 -2.90 9.54 -2.40
N ARG A 81 -2.50 10.22 -1.33
CA ARG A 81 -1.57 9.66 -0.35
C ARG A 81 -2.23 8.54 0.44
N ILE A 82 -1.50 7.47 0.67
CA ILE A 82 -1.89 6.34 1.49
C ILE A 82 -0.65 5.79 2.19
N ASN A 83 -0.83 5.13 3.33
CA ASN A 83 0.24 4.40 4.00
C ASN A 83 -0.22 2.96 4.20
N ALA A 84 0.34 2.07 3.41
CA ALA A 84 0.03 0.65 3.47
C ALA A 84 1.27 -0.19 3.11
N THR A 85 1.24 -1.47 3.46
CA THR A 85 2.27 -2.43 3.08
C THR A 85 1.72 -3.40 2.04
N GLY A 86 2.52 -3.65 1.01
CA GLY A 86 2.21 -4.63 -0.02
C GLY A 86 3.38 -5.59 -0.27
N PHE A 87 3.07 -6.71 -0.91
CA PHE A 87 4.02 -7.78 -1.21
C PHE A 87 4.01 -8.09 -2.70
N ILE A 88 5.20 -8.17 -3.30
CA ILE A 88 5.39 -8.63 -4.67
C ILE A 88 6.05 -10.00 -4.60
N TYR A 89 5.33 -11.03 -5.01
CA TYR A 89 5.90 -12.37 -5.16
C TYR A 89 6.59 -12.49 -6.52
N ILE A 90 7.58 -13.36 -6.60
CA ILE A 90 8.39 -13.59 -7.81
C ILE A 90 7.53 -13.84 -9.07
N VAL A 91 6.42 -14.56 -8.91
CA VAL A 91 5.47 -14.86 -10.01
C VAL A 91 4.75 -13.62 -10.55
N HIS A 92 4.76 -12.52 -9.80
CA HIS A 92 4.14 -11.24 -10.15
C HIS A 92 5.18 -10.12 -10.37
N ALA A 93 6.47 -10.45 -10.28
CA ALA A 93 7.57 -9.48 -10.37
C ALA A 93 8.05 -9.20 -11.81
N GLY A 94 7.61 -9.96 -12.81
CA GLY A 94 8.00 -9.76 -14.20
C GLY A 94 7.17 -10.55 -15.18
N ASP A 95 7.25 -10.19 -16.46
CA ASP A 95 6.50 -10.85 -17.53
C ASP A 95 7.14 -12.20 -17.90
N ASN A 96 8.44 -12.30 -17.76
CA ASN A 96 9.20 -13.53 -17.99
C ASN A 96 9.50 -14.25 -16.66
N ARG A 97 9.89 -15.51 -16.75
CA ARG A 97 10.34 -16.28 -15.60
C ARG A 97 11.62 -15.66 -15.02
N LEU A 98 11.57 -15.30 -13.75
CA LEU A 98 12.69 -14.75 -13.01
C LEU A 98 13.29 -15.83 -12.09
N ASN A 99 14.58 -15.76 -11.85
CA ASN A 99 15.24 -16.60 -10.87
C ASN A 99 15.04 -16.05 -9.45
N THR A 100 15.11 -14.72 -9.34
CA THR A 100 14.93 -14.00 -8.07
C THR A 100 14.13 -12.72 -8.28
N VAL A 101 13.51 -12.22 -7.23
CA VAL A 101 12.81 -10.91 -7.25
C VAL A 101 13.81 -9.77 -7.49
N TYR A 102 15.08 -9.95 -7.10
CA TYR A 102 16.15 -8.96 -7.31
C TYR A 102 16.40 -8.64 -8.79
N ASP A 103 16.10 -9.60 -9.70
CA ASP A 103 16.21 -9.39 -11.15
C ASP A 103 15.18 -8.36 -11.68
N ALA A 104 14.13 -8.11 -10.91
CA ALA A 104 13.09 -7.16 -11.29
C ALA A 104 13.13 -5.86 -10.48
N VAL A 105 13.28 -5.96 -9.16
CA VAL A 105 13.26 -4.83 -8.24
C VAL A 105 14.35 -4.96 -7.19
N GLY A 106 14.86 -3.85 -6.68
CA GLY A 106 15.84 -3.82 -5.59
C GLY A 106 15.35 -2.99 -4.41
N ILE A 107 16.02 -3.17 -3.26
CA ILE A 107 15.74 -2.38 -2.07
C ILE A 107 16.00 -0.89 -2.36
N GLY A 108 15.03 -0.03 -2.01
CA GLY A 108 15.09 1.40 -2.25
C GLY A 108 14.48 1.85 -3.58
N ASP A 109 14.20 0.94 -4.50
CA ASP A 109 13.55 1.28 -5.78
C ASP A 109 12.13 1.81 -5.54
N PHE A 110 11.76 2.81 -6.34
CA PHE A 110 10.41 3.34 -6.39
C PHE A 110 9.66 2.71 -7.55
N ILE A 111 8.53 2.12 -7.28
CA ILE A 111 7.80 1.28 -8.24
C ILE A 111 6.37 1.75 -8.46
N LYS A 112 5.86 1.45 -9.64
CA LYS A 112 4.45 1.51 -10.01
C LYS A 112 3.93 0.09 -10.14
N ALA A 113 2.90 -0.25 -9.37
CA ALA A 113 2.37 -1.61 -9.27
C ALA A 113 0.85 -1.62 -9.30
N ARG A 114 0.26 -2.77 -9.61
CA ARG A 114 -1.18 -3.00 -9.54
C ARG A 114 -1.51 -3.87 -8.34
N VAL A 115 -2.53 -3.50 -7.59
CA VAL A 115 -3.07 -4.32 -6.50
C VAL A 115 -3.84 -5.50 -7.08
N ILE A 116 -3.52 -6.73 -6.66
CA ILE A 116 -4.16 -7.95 -7.13
C ILE A 116 -5.00 -8.66 -6.05
N SER A 117 -4.89 -8.26 -4.79
CA SER A 117 -5.72 -8.77 -3.69
C SER A 117 -6.95 -7.88 -3.43
N ARG A 118 -7.97 -8.45 -2.79
CA ARG A 118 -9.21 -7.73 -2.42
C ARG A 118 -9.10 -6.96 -1.09
N GLY A 119 -8.00 -7.10 -0.36
CA GLY A 119 -7.79 -6.47 0.95
C GLY A 119 -6.40 -6.77 1.49
N PRO A 120 -6.09 -6.31 2.71
CA PRO A 120 -4.83 -6.63 3.37
C PRO A 120 -4.74 -8.11 3.76
N PRO A 121 -3.54 -8.72 3.64
CA PRO A 121 -2.31 -8.12 3.12
C PRO A 121 -2.40 -7.85 1.62
N TYR A 122 -1.92 -6.65 1.18
CA TYR A 122 -1.98 -6.29 -0.23
C TYR A 122 -0.94 -7.03 -1.05
N HIS A 123 -1.40 -7.81 -2.03
CA HIS A 123 -0.53 -8.40 -3.04
C HIS A 123 -0.46 -7.48 -4.25
N LEU A 124 0.76 -7.29 -4.73
CA LEU A 124 1.07 -6.38 -5.83
C LEU A 124 1.63 -7.14 -7.02
N SER A 125 1.34 -6.66 -8.22
CA SER A 125 1.94 -7.13 -9.46
C SER A 125 2.58 -5.97 -10.21
N ILE A 126 3.77 -6.20 -10.74
CA ILE A 126 4.45 -5.29 -11.67
C ILE A 126 4.53 -5.87 -13.08
N ARG A 127 3.74 -6.93 -13.36
CA ARG A 127 3.60 -7.50 -14.70
C ARG A 127 2.76 -6.60 -15.60
N GLY A 128 3.12 -6.57 -16.88
CA GLY A 128 2.43 -5.78 -17.90
C GLY A 128 3.11 -4.45 -18.21
N LEU A 129 2.58 -3.80 -19.25
CA LEU A 129 3.07 -2.50 -19.70
C LEU A 129 2.77 -1.40 -18.68
N GLY A 130 3.67 -0.43 -18.58
CA GLY A 130 3.52 0.71 -17.68
C GLY A 130 3.65 0.39 -16.20
N LEU A 131 3.96 -0.88 -15.82
CA LEU A 131 4.21 -1.30 -14.43
C LEU A 131 5.67 -1.72 -14.24
N GLY A 132 6.22 -1.44 -13.08
CA GLY A 132 7.62 -1.75 -12.76
C GLY A 132 8.30 -0.65 -11.98
N VAL A 133 9.62 -0.59 -12.12
CA VAL A 133 10.48 0.40 -11.47
C VAL A 133 10.39 1.74 -12.21
N VAL A 134 10.05 2.79 -11.47
CA VAL A 134 10.00 4.18 -11.95
C VAL A 134 11.31 4.89 -11.65
N GLU A 135 11.86 4.68 -10.44
CA GLU A 135 13.17 5.19 -10.03
C GLU A 135 13.93 4.06 -9.35
N ALA A 136 15.14 3.78 -9.83
CA ALA A 136 16.02 2.78 -9.24
C ALA A 136 17.20 3.43 -8.53
N ARG A 137 17.65 2.81 -7.44
CA ARG A 137 18.83 3.23 -6.71
C ARG A 137 19.96 2.22 -6.82
N CYS A 138 21.17 2.73 -6.93
CA CYS A 138 22.37 1.88 -6.99
C CYS A 138 22.53 1.12 -5.66
N PRO A 139 22.76 -0.20 -5.70
CA PRO A 139 22.97 -1.00 -4.49
C PRO A 139 24.26 -0.63 -3.75
N HIS A 140 25.27 -0.08 -4.45
CA HIS A 140 26.56 0.29 -3.87
C HIS A 140 26.60 1.72 -3.34
N CYS A 141 26.29 2.73 -4.20
CA CYS A 141 26.44 4.14 -3.84
C CYS A 141 25.12 4.86 -3.63
N ARG A 142 23.96 4.17 -3.77
CA ARG A 142 22.60 4.72 -3.65
C ARG A 142 22.24 5.87 -4.60
N ALA A 143 23.12 6.21 -5.55
CA ALA A 143 22.82 7.18 -6.60
C ALA A 143 21.64 6.70 -7.45
N ILE A 144 20.89 7.63 -8.03
CA ILE A 144 19.79 7.33 -8.95
C ILE A 144 20.39 6.72 -10.22
N LEU A 145 19.85 5.57 -10.61
CA LEU A 145 20.27 4.86 -11.81
C LEU A 145 19.62 5.47 -13.05
N ARG A 146 20.33 5.44 -14.16
CA ARG A 146 19.81 5.83 -15.48
C ARG A 146 19.36 4.57 -16.23
N PHE A 147 18.16 4.62 -16.80
CA PHE A 147 17.61 3.52 -17.56
C PHE A 147 18.05 3.57 -19.04
N LYS A 148 18.39 2.40 -19.58
CA LYS A 148 18.58 2.16 -21.02
C LYS A 148 17.87 0.84 -21.38
N GLY A 149 16.61 0.92 -21.81
CA GLY A 149 15.74 -0.23 -21.98
C GLY A 149 15.50 -0.94 -20.65
N THR A 150 15.73 -2.25 -20.59
CA THR A 150 15.56 -3.09 -19.39
C THR A 150 16.76 -3.07 -18.43
N ARG A 151 17.80 -2.30 -18.75
CA ARG A 151 19.00 -2.17 -17.90
C ARG A 151 19.05 -0.77 -17.29
N ALA A 152 19.46 -0.74 -16.03
CA ALA A 152 19.76 0.48 -15.32
C ALA A 152 21.27 0.52 -15.01
N TYR A 153 21.91 1.64 -15.25
CA TYR A 153 23.34 1.83 -14.98
C TYR A 153 23.57 2.98 -14.01
N CYS A 154 24.59 2.83 -13.21
CA CYS A 154 25.00 3.85 -12.25
C CYS A 154 26.00 4.81 -12.91
N PRO A 155 25.73 6.12 -12.93
CA PRO A 155 26.68 7.09 -13.48
C PRO A 155 27.93 7.27 -12.62
N ASN A 156 27.87 6.92 -11.31
CA ASN A 156 28.99 7.10 -10.37
C ASN A 156 29.93 5.92 -10.34
N CYS A 157 29.42 4.69 -10.29
CA CYS A 157 30.25 3.50 -10.10
C CYS A 157 30.21 2.52 -11.29
N GLY A 158 29.53 2.87 -12.38
CA GLY A 158 29.51 2.06 -13.61
C GLY A 158 28.75 0.74 -13.53
N VAL A 159 28.19 0.39 -12.37
CA VAL A 159 27.46 -0.86 -12.17
C VAL A 159 26.18 -0.85 -13.02
N SER A 160 25.93 -1.97 -13.72
CA SER A 160 24.71 -2.18 -14.49
C SER A 160 23.89 -3.30 -13.87
N VAL A 161 22.60 -3.06 -13.66
CA VAL A 161 21.63 -4.01 -13.10
C VAL A 161 20.43 -4.17 -14.01
N ARG A 162 19.83 -5.36 -14.03
CA ARG A 162 18.55 -5.58 -14.69
C ARG A 162 17.42 -5.07 -13.80
N LYS A 163 16.40 -4.49 -14.39
CA LYS A 163 15.20 -4.01 -13.70
C LYS A 163 13.99 -4.17 -14.59
N LYS A 164 12.84 -4.46 -13.99
CA LYS A 164 11.55 -4.37 -14.69
C LYS A 164 11.12 -2.90 -14.67
N VAL A 165 11.46 -2.18 -15.72
CA VAL A 165 11.17 -0.74 -15.84
C VAL A 165 9.71 -0.52 -16.21
N ALA A 166 9.08 0.48 -15.59
CA ALA A 166 7.75 0.96 -15.99
C ALA A 166 7.90 1.81 -17.25
N LEU A 167 7.95 1.15 -18.42
CA LEU A 167 7.92 1.84 -19.71
C LEU A 167 6.49 2.29 -19.99
N GLU A 168 6.33 3.56 -20.32
CA GLU A 168 5.09 4.10 -20.88
C GLU A 168 4.96 3.75 -22.37
#